data_386dc6144e1df7855961b69322e9b053
#
_entry.id   386dc6144e1df7855961b69322e9b053
#
_cell.length_a   1.000
_cell.length_b   1.000
_cell.length_c   1.000
_cell.angle_alpha   90.00
_cell.angle_beta   90.00
_cell.angle_gamma   90.00
#
_symmetry.space_group_name_H-M   'P 1'
#
loop_
_entity.id
_entity.type
_entity.pdbx_description
1 polymer ?
#
loop_
_entity_poly.entity_id
_entity_poly.type
_entity_poly.pdbx_seq_one_letter_code
_entity_poly.pdbx_strand_id
1 'polypeptide(L)'
;LVHAEGDLLPGLVVDYYAGHAVVQATAHAWEGLLPQVAEALRPYVQSVLAKNDARTRELEGLPLYVRPLLGEVPERVQVREGRVRYLVDLRAGQKTGAYLDQRENRLYMERFRGERALDVFSYAGGFALHLALGFREVVAVDSSAEALRRAEENARLNGLGNVRVLE
;
A
#
# COMPACT_ATOMS: atom_id res chain seq x y z
N LEU A 1 -6.85 -9.57 1.86
CA LEU A 1 -7.60 -10.68 2.51
C LEU A 1 -9.11 -10.51 2.37
N VAL A 2 -9.63 -9.29 2.53
CA VAL A 2 -11.05 -8.99 2.35
C VAL A 2 -11.18 -7.77 1.45
N HIS A 3 -12.08 -7.85 0.47
CA HIS A 3 -12.29 -6.80 -0.53
C HIS A 3 -13.77 -6.38 -0.58
N ALA A 4 -14.26 -5.90 0.55
CA ALA A 4 -15.57 -5.26 0.71
C ALA A 4 -16.70 -6.03 -0.01
N GLU A 5 -17.40 -5.38 -0.95
CA GLU A 5 -18.53 -5.94 -1.70
C GLU A 5 -18.15 -7.21 -2.49
N GLY A 6 -16.90 -7.31 -2.94
CA GLY A 6 -16.38 -8.49 -3.64
C GLY A 6 -16.41 -9.77 -2.80
N ASP A 7 -16.29 -9.63 -1.49
CA ASP A 7 -16.34 -10.72 -0.51
C ASP A 7 -17.66 -10.74 0.30
N LEU A 8 -18.69 -10.02 -0.15
CA LEU A 8 -19.99 -9.88 0.52
C LEU A 8 -19.89 -9.28 1.94
N LEU A 9 -18.86 -8.46 2.18
CA LEU A 9 -18.62 -7.76 3.43
C LEU A 9 -18.53 -6.23 3.17
N PRO A 10 -19.63 -5.60 2.71
CA PRO A 10 -19.60 -4.21 2.23
C PRO A 10 -19.01 -3.27 3.28
N GLY A 11 -18.10 -2.41 2.82
CA GLY A 11 -17.43 -1.44 3.66
C GLY A 11 -16.31 -1.99 4.55
N LEU A 12 -15.91 -3.27 4.41
CA LEU A 12 -14.76 -3.84 5.11
C LEU A 12 -13.65 -4.21 4.13
N VAL A 13 -12.49 -3.60 4.29
CA VAL A 13 -11.26 -3.97 3.57
C VAL A 13 -10.24 -4.49 4.57
N VAL A 14 -9.59 -5.61 4.26
CA VAL A 14 -8.48 -6.16 5.04
C VAL A 14 -7.33 -6.49 4.11
N ASP A 15 -6.27 -5.72 4.19
CA ASP A 15 -5.05 -5.93 3.42
C ASP A 15 -3.93 -6.51 4.29
N TYR A 16 -3.10 -7.35 3.66
CA TYR A 16 -2.01 -8.06 4.33
C TYR A 16 -0.65 -7.57 3.82
N TYR A 17 0.23 -7.22 4.75
CA TYR A 17 1.57 -6.73 4.50
C TYR A 17 2.59 -7.47 5.38
N ALA A 18 3.26 -8.47 4.84
CA ALA A 18 4.39 -9.16 5.48
C ALA A 18 4.16 -9.56 6.95
N GLY A 19 3.03 -10.17 7.25
CA GLY A 19 2.69 -10.60 8.61
C GLY A 19 1.79 -9.63 9.39
N HIS A 20 1.42 -8.49 8.81
CA HIS A 20 0.60 -7.47 9.44
C HIS A 20 -0.66 -7.22 8.62
N ALA A 21 -1.80 -7.10 9.26
CA ALA A 21 -3.06 -6.74 8.60
C ALA A 21 -3.40 -5.27 8.85
N VAL A 22 -3.89 -4.62 7.80
CA VAL A 22 -4.49 -3.28 7.89
C VAL A 22 -5.97 -3.42 7.56
N VAL A 23 -6.81 -3.01 8.49
CA VAL A 23 -8.27 -3.04 8.38
C VAL A 23 -8.78 -1.63 8.14
N GLN A 24 -9.59 -1.46 7.12
CA GLN A 24 -10.33 -0.24 6.86
C GLN A 24 -11.83 -0.55 6.87
N ALA A 25 -12.56 0.09 7.76
CA ALA A 25 -14.01 -0.08 7.93
C ALA A 25 -14.70 1.24 7.59
N THR A 26 -15.46 1.28 6.51
CA THR A 26 -16.14 2.51 6.04
C THR A 26 -17.62 2.54 6.39
N ALA A 27 -18.25 1.40 6.70
CA ALA A 27 -19.64 1.30 7.12
C ALA A 27 -19.78 1.24 8.66
N HIS A 28 -20.82 1.88 9.18
CA HIS A 28 -21.09 1.97 10.62
C HIS A 28 -21.18 0.61 11.31
N ALA A 29 -21.74 -0.40 10.62
CA ALA A 29 -21.92 -1.75 11.19
C ALA A 29 -20.61 -2.39 11.66
N TRP A 30 -19.46 -2.03 11.05
CA TRP A 30 -18.18 -2.61 11.40
C TRP A 30 -17.53 -2.02 12.65
N GLU A 31 -17.93 -0.83 13.07
CA GLU A 31 -17.26 -0.12 14.18
C GLU A 31 -17.28 -0.94 15.48
N GLY A 32 -18.41 -1.52 15.80
CA GLY A 32 -18.57 -2.41 16.98
C GLY A 32 -17.97 -3.81 16.81
N LEU A 33 -17.69 -4.22 15.56
CA LEU A 33 -17.21 -5.57 15.23
C LEU A 33 -15.69 -5.62 15.00
N LEU A 34 -14.99 -4.49 15.01
CA LEU A 34 -13.53 -4.46 14.79
C LEU A 34 -12.73 -5.35 15.74
N PRO A 35 -13.08 -5.48 17.05
CA PRO A 35 -12.39 -6.42 17.93
C PRO A 35 -12.54 -7.89 17.47
N GLN A 36 -13.72 -8.27 17.01
CA GLN A 36 -13.99 -9.61 16.50
C GLN A 36 -13.26 -9.87 15.17
N VAL A 37 -13.18 -8.87 14.29
CA VAL A 37 -12.39 -8.94 13.07
C VAL A 37 -10.91 -9.14 13.39
N ALA A 38 -10.36 -8.39 14.36
CA ALA A 38 -8.97 -8.55 14.78
C ALA A 38 -8.70 -9.93 15.38
N GLU A 39 -9.64 -10.45 16.18
CA GLU A 39 -9.52 -11.80 16.77
C GLU A 39 -9.58 -12.89 15.71
N ALA A 40 -10.43 -12.77 14.72
CA ALA A 40 -10.51 -13.70 13.59
C ALA A 40 -9.21 -13.72 12.75
N LEU A 41 -8.51 -12.58 12.68
CA LEU A 41 -7.22 -12.46 11.97
C LEU A 41 -6.04 -12.97 12.79
N ARG A 42 -6.15 -13.09 14.12
CA ARG A 42 -5.05 -13.48 15.03
C ARG A 42 -4.25 -14.71 14.58
N PRO A 43 -4.85 -15.81 14.06
CA PRO A 43 -4.07 -16.98 13.65
C PRO A 43 -3.17 -16.74 12.43
N TYR A 44 -3.38 -15.66 11.67
CA TYR A 44 -2.77 -15.43 10.38
C TYR A 44 -1.78 -14.25 10.37
N VAL A 45 -1.81 -13.40 11.42
CA VAL A 45 -1.03 -12.16 11.46
C VAL A 45 -0.39 -11.91 12.82
N GLN A 46 0.70 -11.15 12.82
CA GLN A 46 1.39 -10.71 14.03
C GLN A 46 0.71 -9.50 14.67
N SER A 47 0.12 -8.64 13.84
CA SER A 47 -0.60 -7.46 14.33
C SER A 47 -1.72 -7.03 13.36
N VAL A 48 -2.66 -6.27 13.90
CA VAL A 48 -3.79 -5.68 13.16
C VAL A 48 -3.85 -4.18 13.46
N LEU A 49 -3.85 -3.35 12.42
CA LEU A 49 -4.04 -1.91 12.47
C LEU A 49 -5.41 -1.55 11.91
N ALA A 50 -6.24 -0.84 12.66
CA ALA A 50 -7.37 -0.13 12.08
C ALA A 50 -6.88 1.19 11.49
N LYS A 51 -7.00 1.34 10.18
CA LYS A 51 -6.65 2.56 9.44
C LYS A 51 -7.93 3.18 8.87
N ASN A 52 -8.69 3.77 9.77
CA ASN A 52 -10.02 4.34 9.52
C ASN A 52 -9.93 5.86 9.30
N ASP A 53 -9.07 6.29 8.38
CA ASP A 53 -8.79 7.68 8.04
C ASP A 53 -9.37 8.10 6.67
N ALA A 54 -10.15 7.23 6.03
CA ALA A 54 -10.83 7.54 4.79
C ALA A 54 -12.00 8.51 5.03
N ARG A 55 -12.03 9.64 4.30
CA ARG A 55 -13.07 10.69 4.44
C ARG A 55 -14.49 10.19 4.16
N THR A 56 -14.65 9.10 3.41
CA THR A 56 -15.95 8.47 3.19
C THR A 56 -16.64 8.04 4.49
N ARG A 57 -15.89 7.83 5.56
CA ARG A 57 -16.43 7.53 6.90
C ARG A 57 -17.26 8.68 7.48
N GLU A 58 -16.90 9.93 7.14
CA GLU A 58 -17.63 11.12 7.59
C GLU A 58 -19.07 11.14 7.07
N LEU A 59 -19.32 10.53 5.89
CA LEU A 59 -20.65 10.37 5.32
C LEU A 59 -21.54 9.44 6.16
N GLU A 60 -20.94 8.51 6.87
CA GLU A 60 -21.60 7.59 7.82
C GLU A 60 -21.61 8.15 9.25
N GLY A 61 -21.14 9.38 9.48
CA GLY A 61 -21.03 9.97 10.82
C GLY A 61 -19.95 9.31 11.69
N LEU A 62 -18.99 8.63 11.09
CA LEU A 62 -17.93 7.91 11.80
C LEU A 62 -16.68 8.77 12.00
N PRO A 63 -15.99 8.64 13.16
CA PRO A 63 -14.73 9.35 13.39
C PRO A 63 -13.59 8.81 12.53
N LEU A 64 -12.62 9.69 12.21
CA LEU A 64 -11.38 9.30 11.56
C LEU A 64 -10.33 8.95 12.61
N TYR A 65 -9.67 7.81 12.45
CA TYR A 65 -8.58 7.39 13.35
C TYR A 65 -7.67 6.34 12.73
N VAL A 66 -6.45 6.24 13.28
CA VAL A 66 -5.49 5.15 13.03
C VAL A 66 -5.05 4.61 14.39
N ARG A 67 -5.38 3.33 14.69
CA ARG A 67 -5.02 2.72 15.96
C ARG A 67 -4.75 1.21 15.84
N PRO A 68 -3.85 0.63 16.64
CA PRO A 68 -3.69 -0.80 16.70
C PRO A 68 -4.94 -1.47 17.31
N LEU A 69 -5.32 -2.62 16.77
CA LEU A 69 -6.36 -3.50 17.32
C LEU A 69 -5.75 -4.75 17.96
N LEU A 70 -4.61 -5.23 17.44
CA LEU A 70 -3.93 -6.43 17.90
C LEU A 70 -2.43 -6.30 17.71
N GLY A 71 -1.64 -6.73 18.70
CA GLY A 71 -0.20 -6.81 18.60
C GLY A 71 0.52 -5.47 18.44
N GLU A 72 1.84 -5.54 18.23
CA GLU A 72 2.66 -4.37 17.95
C GLU A 72 2.73 -4.12 16.44
N VAL A 73 2.25 -2.96 16.01
CA VAL A 73 2.20 -2.58 14.59
C VAL A 73 3.45 -1.77 14.26
N PRO A 74 4.35 -2.26 13.39
CA PRO A 74 5.50 -1.50 12.93
C PRO A 74 5.06 -0.28 12.12
N GLU A 75 5.90 0.73 12.08
CA GLU A 75 5.65 1.92 11.24
C GLU A 75 5.72 1.53 9.76
N ARG A 76 6.75 0.77 9.40
CA ARG A 76 6.99 0.33 8.02
C ARG A 76 7.28 -1.14 7.95
N VAL A 77 6.86 -1.75 6.85
CA VAL A 77 7.16 -3.15 6.52
C VAL A 77 7.75 -3.25 5.12
N GLN A 78 8.72 -4.15 4.96
CA GLN A 78 9.22 -4.49 3.63
C GLN A 78 8.32 -5.55 3.01
N VAL A 79 7.78 -5.28 1.84
CA VAL A 79 6.98 -6.21 1.06
C VAL A 79 7.68 -6.58 -0.23
N ARG A 80 7.30 -7.71 -0.82
CA ARG A 80 7.79 -8.18 -2.11
C ARG A 80 6.64 -8.32 -3.10
N GLU A 81 6.84 -7.78 -4.29
CA GLU A 81 5.94 -7.92 -5.43
C GLU A 81 6.75 -8.32 -6.66
N GLY A 82 6.58 -9.55 -7.14
CA GLY A 82 7.44 -10.08 -8.19
C GLY A 82 8.93 -10.04 -7.81
N ARG A 83 9.72 -9.32 -8.58
CA ARG A 83 11.17 -9.12 -8.37
C ARG A 83 11.48 -7.86 -7.55
N VAL A 84 10.51 -7.00 -7.32
CA VAL A 84 10.68 -5.72 -6.62
C VAL A 84 10.35 -5.86 -5.14
N ARG A 85 11.10 -5.17 -4.30
CA ARG A 85 10.83 -4.98 -2.87
C ARG A 85 10.58 -3.49 -2.62
N TYR A 86 9.67 -3.19 -1.72
CA TYR A 86 9.44 -1.81 -1.30
C TYR A 86 8.95 -1.73 0.14
N LEU A 87 9.16 -0.59 0.73
CA LEU A 87 8.70 -0.26 2.08
C LEU A 87 7.29 0.30 2.00
N VAL A 88 6.41 -0.27 2.80
CA VAL A 88 5.04 0.21 2.99
C VAL A 88 4.93 0.83 4.36
N ASP A 89 4.48 2.07 4.42
CA ASP A 89 4.12 2.74 5.66
C ASP A 89 2.66 2.38 5.99
N LEU A 90 2.47 1.62 7.05
CA LEU A 90 1.15 1.12 7.44
C LEU A 90 0.26 2.21 8.04
N ARG A 91 0.87 3.27 8.62
CA ARG A 91 0.12 4.35 9.30
C ARG A 91 -0.13 5.55 8.41
N ALA A 92 0.90 6.03 7.71
CA ALA A 92 0.83 7.24 6.90
C ALA A 92 0.71 6.98 5.38
N GLY A 93 0.81 5.72 4.93
CA GLY A 93 0.60 5.36 3.52
C GLY A 93 -0.83 5.62 3.05
N GLN A 94 -1.01 5.84 1.76
CA GLN A 94 -2.35 5.99 1.17
C GLN A 94 -3.13 4.68 1.21
N LYS A 95 -4.47 4.76 1.20
CA LYS A 95 -5.36 3.62 1.40
C LYS A 95 -4.97 2.86 2.69
N THR A 96 -4.76 1.56 2.60
CA THR A 96 -4.27 0.71 3.69
C THR A 96 -2.75 0.71 3.83
N GLY A 97 -2.03 1.44 2.98
CA GLY A 97 -0.55 1.51 2.94
C GLY A 97 -0.01 1.54 1.52
N ALA A 98 -0.63 0.80 0.58
CA ALA A 98 -0.25 0.75 -0.83
C ALA A 98 -1.47 0.51 -1.74
N TYR A 99 -1.30 0.74 -3.04
CA TYR A 99 -2.31 0.48 -4.08
C TYR A 99 -2.22 -0.99 -4.55
N LEU A 100 -2.73 -1.92 -3.75
CA LEU A 100 -2.67 -3.35 -4.06
C LEU A 100 -3.49 -3.75 -5.29
N ASP A 101 -4.53 -3.00 -5.62
CA ASP A 101 -5.35 -3.12 -6.83
C ASP A 101 -4.54 -2.98 -8.13
N GLN A 102 -3.39 -2.29 -8.09
CA GLN A 102 -2.49 -2.11 -9.23
C GLN A 102 -1.40 -3.19 -9.37
N ARG A 103 -1.41 -4.19 -8.50
CA ARG A 103 -0.36 -5.21 -8.46
C ARG A 103 -0.13 -5.89 -9.81
N GLU A 104 -1.18 -6.41 -10.43
CA GLU A 104 -1.07 -7.14 -11.70
C GLU A 104 -0.61 -6.22 -12.85
N ASN A 105 -1.06 -4.96 -12.83
CA ASN A 105 -0.61 -3.96 -13.80
C ASN A 105 0.89 -3.67 -13.65
N ARG A 106 1.39 -3.54 -12.42
CA ARG A 106 2.83 -3.34 -12.18
C ARG A 106 3.65 -4.55 -12.61
N LEU A 107 3.22 -5.77 -12.28
CA LEU A 107 3.87 -6.99 -12.73
C LEU A 107 3.87 -7.12 -14.26
N TYR A 108 2.80 -6.67 -14.91
CA TYR A 108 2.72 -6.65 -16.36
C TYR A 108 3.77 -5.74 -17.01
N MET A 109 4.12 -4.63 -16.36
CA MET A 109 5.16 -3.70 -16.84
C MET A 109 6.54 -4.34 -16.91
N GLU A 110 6.82 -5.39 -16.13
CA GLU A 110 8.10 -6.10 -16.20
C GLU A 110 8.39 -6.77 -17.57
N ARG A 111 7.40 -6.84 -18.46
CA ARG A 111 7.55 -7.40 -19.82
C ARG A 111 8.18 -6.42 -20.80
N PHE A 112 8.07 -5.13 -20.53
CA PHE A 112 8.53 -4.10 -21.45
C PHE A 112 10.03 -3.83 -21.29
N ARG A 113 10.67 -3.47 -22.40
CA ARG A 113 12.09 -3.13 -22.49
C ARG A 113 12.25 -1.89 -23.35
N GLY A 114 13.23 -1.05 -23.03
CA GLY A 114 13.49 0.14 -23.83
C GLY A 114 14.59 1.02 -23.23
N GLU A 115 14.86 2.12 -23.92
CA GLU A 115 15.85 3.09 -23.47
C GLU A 115 15.31 3.96 -22.33
N ARG A 116 14.08 4.48 -22.46
CA ARG A 116 13.49 5.42 -21.51
C ARG A 116 12.04 5.11 -21.21
N ALA A 117 11.64 5.27 -19.95
CA ALA A 117 10.26 5.21 -19.51
C ALA A 117 9.93 6.40 -18.61
N LEU A 118 8.66 6.78 -18.61
CA LEU A 118 8.12 7.85 -17.76
C LEU A 118 6.95 7.29 -16.96
N ASP A 119 7.00 7.47 -15.63
CA ASP A 119 5.94 7.15 -14.68
C ASP A 119 5.42 8.45 -14.06
N VAL A 120 4.23 8.88 -14.46
CA VAL A 120 3.60 10.11 -13.99
C VAL A 120 2.56 9.78 -12.92
N PHE A 121 2.52 10.58 -11.86
CA PHE A 121 1.79 10.30 -10.63
C PHE A 121 2.34 9.04 -9.93
N SER A 122 3.66 8.98 -9.87
CA SER A 122 4.40 7.78 -9.48
C SER A 122 4.25 7.37 -8.01
N TYR A 123 3.79 8.29 -7.15
CA TYR A 123 3.70 8.09 -5.70
C TYR A 123 5.04 7.56 -5.15
N ALA A 124 5.03 6.42 -4.43
CA ALA A 124 6.24 5.78 -3.91
C ALA A 124 7.02 4.94 -4.95
N GLY A 125 6.79 5.16 -6.27
CA GLY A 125 7.53 4.57 -7.36
C GLY A 125 7.10 3.16 -7.76
N GLY A 126 5.89 2.74 -7.42
CA GLY A 126 5.45 1.36 -7.68
C GLY A 126 5.63 0.91 -9.12
N PHE A 127 5.15 1.67 -10.10
CA PHE A 127 5.36 1.38 -11.52
C PHE A 127 6.80 1.63 -11.97
N ALA A 128 7.42 2.72 -11.53
CA ALA A 128 8.79 3.06 -11.89
C ALA A 128 9.78 1.95 -11.54
N LEU A 129 9.64 1.30 -10.38
CA LEU A 129 10.51 0.21 -9.95
C LEU A 129 10.39 -1.03 -10.85
N HIS A 130 9.17 -1.40 -11.25
CA HIS A 130 8.95 -2.53 -12.16
C HIS A 130 9.44 -2.22 -13.58
N LEU A 131 9.25 -0.99 -14.07
CA LEU A 131 9.79 -0.52 -15.34
C LEU A 131 11.32 -0.51 -15.35
N ALA A 132 11.95 -0.14 -14.24
CA ALA A 132 13.41 -0.06 -14.13
C ALA A 132 14.12 -1.41 -14.29
N LEU A 133 13.40 -2.52 -14.18
CA LEU A 133 13.92 -3.85 -14.45
C LEU A 133 14.17 -4.10 -15.96
N GLY A 134 13.60 -3.28 -16.83
CA GLY A 134 13.67 -3.47 -18.28
C GLY A 134 14.08 -2.24 -19.09
N PHE A 135 14.11 -1.07 -18.46
CA PHE A 135 14.48 0.19 -19.12
C PHE A 135 15.84 0.69 -18.65
N ARG A 136 16.56 1.35 -19.54
CA ARG A 136 17.86 1.92 -19.23
C ARG A 136 17.78 3.14 -18.31
N GLU A 137 16.72 3.94 -18.47
CA GLU A 137 16.39 5.10 -17.63
C GLU A 137 14.88 5.13 -17.36
N VAL A 138 14.49 5.37 -16.10
CA VAL A 138 13.09 5.60 -15.72
C VAL A 138 13.01 6.93 -14.97
N VAL A 139 12.09 7.80 -15.39
CA VAL A 139 11.78 9.04 -14.69
C VAL A 139 10.44 8.87 -13.98
N ALA A 140 10.44 9.01 -12.66
CA ALA A 140 9.25 8.98 -11.81
C ALA A 140 8.87 10.42 -11.42
N VAL A 141 7.64 10.83 -11.73
CA VAL A 141 7.15 12.19 -11.50
C VAL A 141 5.97 12.18 -10.54
N ASP A 142 6.03 13.01 -9.52
CA ASP A 142 4.91 13.22 -8.58
C ASP A 142 5.01 14.62 -7.98
N SER A 143 3.88 15.22 -7.60
CA SER A 143 3.83 16.51 -6.91
C SER A 143 4.16 16.44 -5.42
N SER A 144 4.29 15.25 -4.87
CA SER A 144 4.62 15.02 -3.47
C SER A 144 6.10 14.71 -3.29
N ALA A 145 6.87 15.67 -2.82
CA ALA A 145 8.28 15.47 -2.47
C ALA A 145 8.50 14.31 -1.47
N GLU A 146 7.54 14.09 -0.57
CA GLU A 146 7.60 12.94 0.36
C GLU A 146 7.44 11.61 -0.36
N ALA A 147 6.48 11.51 -1.29
CA ALA A 147 6.30 10.31 -2.11
C ALA A 147 7.55 10.02 -2.97
N LEU A 148 8.14 11.05 -3.56
CA LEU A 148 9.38 10.92 -4.34
C LEU A 148 10.58 10.47 -3.50
N ARG A 149 10.72 10.94 -2.26
CA ARG A 149 11.75 10.42 -1.34
C ARG A 149 11.56 8.92 -1.06
N ARG A 150 10.30 8.47 -0.91
CA ARG A 150 10.00 7.03 -0.76
C ARG A 150 10.33 6.25 -2.04
N ALA A 151 10.05 6.81 -3.21
CA ALA A 151 10.41 6.20 -4.49
C ALA A 151 11.93 6.01 -4.62
N GLU A 152 12.74 7.01 -4.25
CA GLU A 152 14.19 6.90 -4.22
C GLU A 152 14.69 5.85 -3.20
N GLU A 153 14.11 5.83 -2.00
CA GLU A 153 14.44 4.84 -0.98
C GLU A 153 14.17 3.42 -1.49
N ASN A 154 13.02 3.22 -2.12
CA ASN A 154 12.65 1.96 -2.73
C ASN A 154 13.55 1.58 -3.91
N ALA A 155 13.96 2.53 -4.75
CA ALA A 155 14.94 2.28 -5.82
C ALA A 155 16.28 1.80 -5.24
N ARG A 156 16.79 2.45 -4.21
CA ARG A 156 18.01 2.04 -3.50
C ARG A 156 17.90 0.65 -2.88
N LEU A 157 16.76 0.33 -2.25
CA LEU A 157 16.47 -0.99 -1.67
C LEU A 157 16.60 -2.13 -2.71
N ASN A 158 16.32 -1.82 -3.97
CA ASN A 158 16.40 -2.78 -5.09
C ASN A 158 17.70 -2.68 -5.91
N GLY A 159 18.61 -1.76 -5.57
CA GLY A 159 19.81 -1.53 -6.38
C GLY A 159 19.53 -0.92 -7.76
N LEU A 160 18.40 -0.24 -7.93
CA LEU A 160 17.95 0.35 -9.19
C LEU A 160 18.49 1.78 -9.32
N GLY A 161 19.75 1.91 -9.80
CA GLY A 161 20.39 3.21 -10.02
C GLY A 161 19.90 3.97 -11.27
N ASN A 162 19.00 3.37 -12.04
CA ASN A 162 18.42 3.90 -13.27
C ASN A 162 17.08 4.62 -13.07
N VAL A 163 16.61 4.75 -11.83
CA VAL A 163 15.40 5.52 -11.50
C VAL A 163 15.80 6.93 -11.07
N ARG A 164 15.20 7.94 -11.72
CA ARG A 164 15.30 9.35 -11.35
C ARG A 164 13.94 9.86 -10.92
N VAL A 165 13.89 10.71 -9.92
CA VAL A 165 12.64 11.36 -9.49
C VAL A 165 12.61 12.82 -9.93
N LEU A 166 11.41 13.34 -10.19
CA LEU A 166 11.16 14.73 -10.59
C LEU A 166 9.86 15.20 -9.95
N GLU A 167 9.91 16.34 -9.26
CA GLU A 167 8.76 17.04 -8.68
C GLU A 167 8.09 17.96 -9.69
#